data_ccedc06ce4f6eb3354eb01533fecbf70
#
_entry.id   ccedc06ce4f6eb3354eb01533fecbf70
#
_cell.length_a   1.000
_cell.length_b   1.000
_cell.length_c   1.000
_cell.angle_alpha   90.00
_cell.angle_beta   90.00
_cell.angle_gamma   90.00
#
_symmetry.space_group_name_H-M   'P 1'
#
loop_
_entity.id
_entity.type
_entity.pdbx_description
1 polymer ?
#
loop_
_entity_poly.entity_id
_entity_poly.type
_entity_poly.pdbx_seq_one_letter_code
_entity_poly.pdbx_strand_id
1 'polypeptide(L)'
;TQMSASDAIFAGFADIYIPKDTWPDLIKKLERSGDCSILDKEPINAGFSQLADHKQLLKTAFASKNLLKIVDFLSRSESKFANSAVNRIKKNCPLAMSYTIEMLSRLSPQSKIEEALDLEYRYTSRAQEYGNFQEGIRAAIIDKDRKPKWKIKINSVSKEMIDEFLKPV
;
A
#
# COMPACT_ATOMS: atom_id res chain seq x y z
N THR A 1 -2.07 -3.89 -2.86
CA THR A 1 -3.39 -4.55 -2.90
C THR A 1 -4.29 -3.72 -3.79
N GLN A 2 -5.02 -4.36 -4.67
CA GLN A 2 -6.13 -3.71 -5.37
C GLN A 2 -7.24 -3.47 -4.35
N MET A 3 -7.62 -2.22 -4.15
CA MET A 3 -8.75 -1.85 -3.29
C MET A 3 -10.01 -1.77 -4.13
N SER A 4 -11.13 -2.21 -3.58
CA SER A 4 -12.45 -1.88 -4.10
C SER A 4 -12.77 -0.40 -3.83
N ALA A 5 -13.82 0.14 -4.43
CA ALA A 5 -14.27 1.51 -4.14
C ALA A 5 -14.60 1.66 -2.64
N SER A 6 -15.28 0.69 -2.06
CA SER A 6 -15.61 0.66 -0.63
C SER A 6 -14.36 0.56 0.27
N ASP A 7 -13.33 -0.19 -0.15
CA ASP A 7 -12.05 -0.24 0.58
C ASP A 7 -11.33 1.12 0.52
N ALA A 8 -11.35 1.79 -0.63
CA ALA A 8 -10.74 3.10 -0.80
C ALA A 8 -11.42 4.17 0.07
N ILE A 9 -12.75 4.16 0.14
CA ILE A 9 -13.52 5.05 1.03
C ILE A 9 -13.22 4.73 2.50
N PHE A 10 -13.24 3.45 2.88
CA PHE A 10 -12.92 3.04 4.25
C PHE A 10 -11.50 3.45 4.67
N ALA A 11 -10.54 3.38 3.75
CA ALA A 11 -9.15 3.74 4.00
C ALA A 11 -8.86 5.24 3.87
N GLY A 12 -9.84 6.07 3.50
CA GLY A 12 -9.68 7.52 3.33
C GLY A 12 -8.96 7.94 2.06
N PHE A 13 -8.87 7.07 1.05
CA PHE A 13 -8.31 7.39 -0.27
C PHE A 13 -9.35 7.93 -1.25
N ALA A 14 -10.63 7.81 -0.94
CA ALA A 14 -11.73 8.34 -1.73
C ALA A 14 -12.85 8.77 -0.78
N ASP A 15 -13.63 9.77 -1.20
CA ASP A 15 -14.74 10.30 -0.41
C ASP A 15 -16.06 9.64 -0.81
N ILE A 16 -16.27 9.45 -2.12
CA ILE A 16 -17.53 8.94 -2.67
C ILE A 16 -17.29 7.93 -3.78
N TYR A 17 -18.30 7.13 -4.06
CA TYR A 17 -18.34 6.22 -5.19
C TYR A 17 -19.38 6.68 -6.21
N ILE A 18 -19.00 6.82 -7.48
CA ILE A 18 -19.86 7.20 -8.59
C ILE A 18 -19.68 6.16 -9.71
N PRO A 19 -20.75 5.42 -10.08
CA PRO A 19 -20.72 4.47 -11.18
C PRO A 19 -20.33 5.13 -12.50
N LYS A 20 -19.50 4.45 -13.27
CA LYS A 20 -18.94 4.97 -14.53
C LYS A 20 -20.01 5.34 -15.56
N ASP A 21 -21.10 4.62 -15.60
CA ASP A 21 -22.23 4.84 -16.51
C ASP A 21 -22.98 6.16 -16.26
N THR A 22 -22.89 6.70 -15.03
CA THR A 22 -23.49 7.99 -14.67
C THR A 22 -22.58 9.19 -14.96
N TRP A 23 -21.28 8.97 -15.25
CA TRP A 23 -20.30 10.05 -15.44
C TRP A 23 -20.67 11.05 -16.56
N PRO A 24 -21.15 10.62 -17.76
CA PRO A 24 -21.45 11.58 -18.84
C PRO A 24 -22.47 12.65 -18.43
N ASP A 25 -23.51 12.25 -17.70
CA ASP A 25 -24.55 13.20 -17.27
C ASP A 25 -24.09 14.03 -16.08
N LEU A 26 -23.32 13.45 -15.19
CA LEU A 26 -22.73 14.16 -14.05
C LEU A 26 -21.75 15.24 -14.54
N ILE A 27 -20.88 14.91 -15.50
CA ILE A 27 -19.93 15.87 -16.07
C ILE A 27 -20.68 17.05 -16.69
N LYS A 28 -21.73 16.80 -17.49
CA LYS A 28 -22.56 17.86 -18.08
C LYS A 28 -23.21 18.76 -17.02
N LYS A 29 -23.68 18.17 -15.90
CA LYS A 29 -24.25 18.92 -14.79
C LYS A 29 -23.18 19.80 -14.12
N LEU A 30 -22.00 19.28 -13.87
CA LEU A 30 -20.88 20.02 -13.29
C LEU A 30 -20.42 21.16 -14.19
N GLU A 31 -20.27 20.93 -15.49
CA GLU A 31 -19.89 21.95 -16.47
C GLU A 31 -20.90 23.11 -16.56
N ARG A 32 -22.20 22.81 -16.40
CA ARG A 32 -23.25 23.82 -16.46
C ARG A 32 -23.39 24.63 -15.18
N SER A 33 -23.24 24.00 -14.04
CA SER A 33 -23.53 24.62 -12.74
C SER A 33 -22.29 25.18 -12.04
N GLY A 34 -21.13 24.58 -12.25
CA GLY A 34 -19.92 24.83 -11.44
C GLY A 34 -20.10 24.41 -9.98
N ASP A 35 -21.19 23.73 -9.63
CA ASP A 35 -21.55 23.37 -8.26
C ASP A 35 -21.12 21.94 -7.95
N CYS A 36 -20.04 21.79 -7.15
CA CYS A 36 -19.56 20.49 -6.71
C CYS A 36 -20.48 19.81 -5.69
N SER A 37 -21.42 20.53 -5.05
CA SER A 37 -22.32 19.93 -4.06
C SER A 37 -23.29 18.89 -4.65
N ILE A 38 -23.42 18.86 -5.98
CA ILE A 38 -24.18 17.82 -6.67
C ILE A 38 -23.58 16.42 -6.47
N LEU A 39 -22.28 16.33 -6.13
CA LEU A 39 -21.62 15.06 -5.83
C LEU A 39 -22.09 14.45 -4.51
N ASP A 40 -22.56 15.28 -3.58
CA ASP A 40 -22.98 14.86 -2.23
C ASP A 40 -24.44 14.39 -2.18
N LYS A 41 -25.21 14.66 -3.25
CA LYS A 41 -26.66 14.48 -3.24
C LYS A 41 -27.14 13.04 -3.40
N GLU A 42 -26.30 12.15 -3.88
CA GLU A 42 -26.65 10.75 -4.06
C GLU A 42 -25.48 9.84 -3.64
N PRO A 43 -25.31 9.58 -2.32
CA PRO A 43 -24.31 8.62 -1.90
C PRO A 43 -24.70 7.22 -2.40
N ILE A 44 -24.01 6.74 -3.42
CA ILE A 44 -24.21 5.40 -3.94
C ILE A 44 -23.41 4.43 -3.07
N ASN A 45 -24.05 3.36 -2.61
CA ASN A 45 -23.40 2.33 -1.84
C ASN A 45 -22.28 1.69 -2.67
N ALA A 46 -21.04 1.85 -2.24
CA ALA A 46 -19.87 1.30 -2.90
C ALA A 46 -19.72 -0.23 -2.73
N GLY A 47 -20.64 -0.87 -2.01
CA GLY A 47 -20.64 -2.29 -1.76
C GLY A 47 -19.82 -2.71 -0.52
N PHE A 48 -19.46 -3.98 -0.45
CA PHE A 48 -18.76 -4.58 0.67
C PHE A 48 -17.27 -4.17 0.69
N SER A 49 -16.76 -3.77 1.86
CA SER A 49 -15.35 -3.49 2.09
C SER A 49 -14.68 -4.65 2.85
N GLN A 50 -13.71 -5.30 2.22
CA GLN A 50 -12.89 -6.31 2.87
C GLN A 50 -12.00 -5.73 3.96
N LEU A 51 -11.49 -4.49 3.76
CA LEU A 51 -10.66 -3.83 4.76
C LEU A 51 -11.46 -3.48 6.02
N ALA A 52 -12.70 -3.02 5.86
CA ALA A 52 -13.58 -2.73 6.99
C ALA A 52 -13.92 -3.99 7.77
N ASP A 53 -14.27 -5.08 7.07
CA ASP A 53 -14.60 -6.37 7.67
C ASP A 53 -13.44 -6.95 8.48
N HIS A 54 -12.21 -6.76 7.99
CA HIS A 54 -11.00 -7.26 8.65
C HIS A 54 -10.25 -6.19 9.45
N LYS A 55 -10.90 -5.06 9.78
CA LYS A 55 -10.27 -3.92 10.50
C LYS A 55 -9.53 -4.36 11.76
N GLN A 56 -10.16 -5.19 12.59
CA GLN A 56 -9.56 -5.63 13.86
C GLN A 56 -8.33 -6.52 13.63
N LEU A 57 -8.41 -7.45 12.68
CA LEU A 57 -7.27 -8.29 12.27
C LEU A 57 -6.09 -7.43 11.80
N LEU A 58 -6.36 -6.47 10.93
CA LEU A 58 -5.35 -5.54 10.41
C LEU A 58 -4.74 -4.68 11.52
N LYS A 59 -5.58 -4.10 12.38
CA LYS A 59 -5.12 -3.30 13.52
C LYS A 59 -4.16 -4.10 14.42
N THR A 60 -4.50 -5.35 14.73
CA THR A 60 -3.64 -6.20 15.55
C THR A 60 -2.36 -6.61 14.84
N ALA A 61 -2.44 -7.01 13.57
CA ALA A 61 -1.27 -7.42 12.78
C ALA A 61 -0.26 -6.27 12.64
N PHE A 62 -0.74 -5.08 12.31
CA PHE A 62 0.11 -3.89 12.05
C PHE A 62 0.40 -3.05 13.30
N ALA A 63 -0.03 -3.47 14.49
CA ALA A 63 0.45 -2.90 15.75
C ALA A 63 1.97 -3.14 15.91
N SER A 64 2.50 -4.21 15.31
CA SER A 64 3.94 -4.44 15.23
C SER A 64 4.56 -3.67 14.06
N LYS A 65 5.68 -2.98 14.33
CA LYS A 65 6.52 -2.33 13.30
C LYS A 65 7.56 -3.30 12.71
N ASN A 66 7.35 -4.59 12.82
CA ASN A 66 8.27 -5.62 12.35
C ASN A 66 7.58 -6.55 11.37
N LEU A 67 8.10 -6.61 10.14
CA LEU A 67 7.52 -7.39 9.04
C LEU A 67 7.39 -8.89 9.38
N LEU A 68 8.38 -9.47 10.05
CA LEU A 68 8.33 -10.90 10.44
C LEU A 68 7.20 -11.18 11.41
N LYS A 69 7.02 -10.31 12.41
CA LYS A 69 5.92 -10.43 13.40
C LYS A 69 4.56 -10.27 12.73
N ILE A 70 4.44 -9.37 11.77
CA ILE A 70 3.22 -9.17 10.97
C ILE A 70 2.89 -10.45 10.20
N VAL A 71 3.88 -11.00 9.50
CA VAL A 71 3.71 -12.23 8.70
C VAL A 71 3.39 -13.42 9.59
N ASP A 72 4.09 -13.58 10.71
CA ASP A 72 3.83 -14.66 11.68
C ASP A 72 2.40 -14.59 12.22
N PHE A 73 1.97 -13.41 12.67
CA PHE A 73 0.61 -13.20 13.15
C PHE A 73 -0.45 -13.56 12.09
N LEU A 74 -0.29 -13.02 10.87
CA LEU A 74 -1.23 -13.29 9.77
C LEU A 74 -1.23 -14.77 9.35
N SER A 75 -0.07 -15.44 9.41
CA SER A 75 0.05 -16.85 9.04
C SER A 75 -0.64 -17.82 10.00
N ARG A 76 -0.88 -17.39 11.24
CA ARG A 76 -1.62 -18.16 12.25
C ARG A 76 -3.15 -17.98 12.14
N SER A 77 -3.59 -17.05 11.30
CA SER A 77 -5.02 -16.81 11.11
C SER A 77 -5.61 -17.78 10.08
N GLU A 78 -6.76 -18.36 10.40
CA GLU A 78 -7.53 -19.21 9.48
C GLU A 78 -8.27 -18.39 8.40
N SER A 79 -8.23 -17.05 8.48
CA SER A 79 -8.91 -16.17 7.55
C SER A 79 -8.32 -16.29 6.13
N LYS A 80 -9.20 -16.50 5.14
CA LYS A 80 -8.82 -16.46 3.71
C LYS A 80 -8.16 -15.13 3.33
N PHE A 81 -8.61 -14.04 3.93
CA PHE A 81 -8.03 -12.71 3.72
C PHE A 81 -6.57 -12.66 4.22
N ALA A 82 -6.31 -13.13 5.45
CA ALA A 82 -4.95 -13.19 6.00
C ALA A 82 -4.02 -14.07 5.15
N ASN A 83 -4.48 -15.26 4.76
CA ASN A 83 -3.71 -16.17 3.91
C ASN A 83 -3.38 -15.54 2.55
N SER A 84 -4.34 -14.84 1.94
CA SER A 84 -4.11 -14.09 0.70
C SER A 84 -3.08 -12.97 0.88
N ALA A 85 -3.15 -12.23 2.00
CA ALA A 85 -2.18 -11.20 2.34
C ALA A 85 -0.77 -11.77 2.51
N VAL A 86 -0.60 -12.86 3.27
CA VAL A 86 0.68 -13.56 3.45
C VAL A 86 1.27 -14.02 2.11
N ASN A 87 0.44 -14.59 1.23
CA ASN A 87 0.90 -15.05 -0.08
C ASN A 87 1.38 -13.90 -0.97
N ARG A 88 0.77 -12.71 -0.86
CA ARG A 88 1.23 -11.50 -1.56
C ARG A 88 2.53 -10.97 -0.95
N ILE A 89 2.60 -10.91 0.37
CA ILE A 89 3.82 -10.47 1.08
C ILE A 89 5.01 -11.33 0.68
N LYS A 90 4.85 -12.65 0.64
CA LYS A 90 5.95 -13.58 0.26
C LYS A 90 6.48 -13.37 -1.16
N LYS A 91 5.72 -12.76 -2.05
CA LYS A 91 6.13 -12.45 -3.43
C LYS A 91 6.84 -11.10 -3.57
N ASN A 92 6.65 -10.20 -2.61
CA ASN A 92 7.18 -8.84 -2.68
C ASN A 92 8.60 -8.77 -2.13
N CYS A 93 9.33 -7.70 -2.47
CA CYS A 93 10.67 -7.45 -2.00
C CYS A 93 10.70 -7.24 -0.48
N PRO A 94 11.37 -8.11 0.30
CA PRO A 94 11.39 -8.01 1.76
C PRO A 94 12.00 -6.70 2.27
N LEU A 95 13.06 -6.23 1.63
CA LEU A 95 13.71 -4.97 2.01
C LEU A 95 12.77 -3.78 1.81
N ALA A 96 12.11 -3.69 0.65
CA ALA A 96 11.15 -2.62 0.36
C ALA A 96 9.98 -2.60 1.35
N MET A 97 9.43 -3.77 1.69
CA MET A 97 8.34 -3.86 2.65
C MET A 97 8.77 -3.45 4.06
N SER A 98 9.95 -3.90 4.51
CA SER A 98 10.48 -3.54 5.82
C SER A 98 10.79 -2.04 5.89
N TYR A 99 11.36 -1.48 4.81
CA TYR A 99 11.58 -0.04 4.69
C TYR A 99 10.26 0.74 4.77
N THR A 100 9.22 0.30 4.04
CA THR A 100 7.90 0.96 4.06
C THR A 100 7.31 1.00 5.47
N ILE A 101 7.42 -0.09 6.24
CA ILE A 101 6.95 -0.14 7.63
C ILE A 101 7.71 0.87 8.49
N GLU A 102 9.03 0.94 8.35
CA GLU A 102 9.86 1.88 9.11
C GLU A 102 9.55 3.34 8.70
N MET A 103 9.46 3.62 7.41
CA MET A 103 9.12 4.94 6.89
C MET A 103 7.77 5.42 7.44
N LEU A 104 6.72 4.61 7.32
CA LEU A 104 5.40 4.94 7.85
C LEU A 104 5.42 5.13 9.38
N SER A 105 6.32 4.43 10.10
CA SER A 105 6.44 4.60 11.55
C SER A 105 7.07 5.93 11.96
N ARG A 106 7.78 6.60 11.07
CA ARG A 106 8.41 7.92 11.28
C ARG A 106 7.49 9.07 10.92
N LEU A 107 6.45 8.81 10.13
CA LEU A 107 5.46 9.80 9.75
C LEU A 107 4.30 9.83 10.75
N SER A 108 3.71 10.99 10.89
CA SER A 108 2.52 11.26 11.70
C SER A 108 1.45 11.96 10.84
N PRO A 109 0.20 12.06 11.30
CA PRO A 109 -0.82 12.84 10.61
C PRO A 109 -0.47 14.32 10.41
N GLN A 110 0.51 14.85 11.17
CA GLN A 110 1.00 16.23 11.09
C GLN A 110 2.23 16.36 10.19
N SER A 111 2.82 15.25 9.75
CA SER A 111 3.97 15.28 8.84
C SER A 111 3.60 15.92 7.51
N LYS A 112 4.51 16.75 7.01
CA LYS A 112 4.34 17.38 5.70
C LYS A 112 4.61 16.38 4.58
N ILE A 113 4.04 16.63 3.42
CA ILE A 113 4.25 15.76 2.24
C ILE A 113 5.73 15.70 1.84
N GLU A 114 6.48 16.81 2.03
CA GLU A 114 7.90 16.88 1.73
C GLU A 114 8.72 15.90 2.58
N GLU A 115 8.32 15.68 3.85
CA GLU A 115 8.97 14.71 4.73
C GLU A 115 8.77 13.28 4.24
N ALA A 116 7.57 12.96 3.76
CA ALA A 116 7.26 11.66 3.19
C ALA A 116 8.04 11.43 1.88
N LEU A 117 8.03 12.43 0.99
CA LEU A 117 8.75 12.37 -0.28
C LEU A 117 10.27 12.28 -0.09
N ASP A 118 10.84 12.96 0.91
CA ASP A 118 12.26 12.84 1.24
C ASP A 118 12.63 11.42 1.68
N LEU A 119 11.81 10.79 2.53
CA LEU A 119 12.01 9.40 2.92
C LEU A 119 11.89 8.45 1.71
N GLU A 120 10.90 8.63 0.85
CA GLU A 120 10.77 7.82 -0.37
C GLU A 120 11.96 8.01 -1.31
N TYR A 121 12.46 9.24 -1.46
CA TYR A 121 13.63 9.54 -2.29
C TYR A 121 14.89 8.86 -1.77
N ARG A 122 15.12 8.86 -0.45
CA ARG A 122 16.25 8.14 0.16
C ARG A 122 16.28 6.67 -0.19
N TYR A 123 15.12 6.02 -0.22
CA TYR A 123 15.02 4.62 -0.63
C TYR A 123 15.22 4.45 -2.13
N THR A 124 14.52 5.22 -2.95
CA THR A 124 14.50 5.04 -4.40
C THR A 124 15.85 5.36 -5.03
N SER A 125 16.57 6.36 -4.53
CA SER A 125 17.93 6.72 -5.00
C SER A 125 18.95 5.57 -4.79
N ARG A 126 18.77 4.76 -3.74
CA ARG A 126 19.66 3.62 -3.41
C ARG A 126 19.15 2.28 -3.92
N ALA A 127 17.85 2.17 -4.20
CA ALA A 127 17.22 0.90 -4.59
C ALA A 127 17.77 0.32 -5.90
N GLN A 128 18.25 1.18 -6.81
CA GLN A 128 18.84 0.77 -8.07
C GLN A 128 20.19 0.06 -7.85
N GLU A 129 21.02 0.59 -6.97
CA GLU A 129 22.38 0.09 -6.73
C GLU A 129 22.39 -1.07 -5.72
N TYR A 130 21.76 -0.87 -4.58
CA TYR A 130 21.80 -1.79 -3.44
C TYR A 130 20.54 -2.63 -3.28
N GLY A 131 19.47 -2.23 -3.94
CA GLY A 131 18.17 -2.86 -3.81
C GLY A 131 17.91 -3.96 -4.83
N ASN A 132 16.67 -4.36 -4.83
CA ASN A 132 16.15 -5.40 -5.71
C ASN A 132 15.35 -4.81 -6.88
N PHE A 133 15.53 -3.52 -7.20
CA PHE A 133 14.76 -2.84 -8.24
C PHE A 133 14.94 -3.49 -9.60
N GLN A 134 16.19 -3.77 -9.98
CA GLN A 134 16.52 -4.43 -11.25
C GLN A 134 15.87 -5.83 -11.36
N GLU A 135 15.89 -6.60 -10.25
CA GLU A 135 15.26 -7.92 -10.23
C GLU A 135 13.74 -7.84 -10.35
N GLY A 136 13.13 -6.82 -9.73
CA GLY A 136 11.70 -6.55 -9.89
C GLY A 136 11.33 -6.25 -11.34
N ILE A 137 12.13 -5.43 -12.03
CA ILE A 137 11.95 -5.12 -13.46
C ILE A 137 12.15 -6.38 -14.31
N ARG A 138 13.23 -7.15 -14.07
CA ARG A 138 13.46 -8.40 -14.81
C ARG A 138 12.22 -9.29 -14.74
N ALA A 139 11.78 -9.60 -13.54
CA ALA A 139 10.69 -10.56 -13.33
C ALA A 139 9.33 -10.05 -13.84
N ALA A 140 9.06 -8.74 -13.77
CA ALA A 140 7.74 -8.19 -14.12
C ALA A 140 7.64 -7.74 -15.58
N ILE A 141 8.73 -7.22 -16.15
CA ILE A 141 8.70 -6.49 -17.44
C ILE A 141 9.51 -7.22 -18.51
N ILE A 142 10.75 -7.64 -18.19
CA ILE A 142 11.66 -8.23 -19.17
C ILE A 142 11.29 -9.70 -19.41
N ASP A 143 11.48 -10.56 -18.42
CA ASP A 143 11.21 -11.99 -18.54
C ASP A 143 9.73 -12.34 -18.35
N LYS A 144 8.98 -11.48 -17.68
CA LYS A 144 7.53 -11.64 -17.38
C LYS A 144 7.18 -12.95 -16.67
N ASP A 145 8.18 -13.57 -16.03
CA ASP A 145 8.02 -14.82 -15.29
C ASP A 145 7.28 -14.63 -13.95
N ARG A 146 7.21 -13.37 -13.46
CA ARG A 146 6.61 -12.99 -12.17
C ARG A 146 7.16 -13.79 -10.99
N LYS A 147 8.42 -14.24 -11.10
CA LYS A 147 9.14 -15.02 -10.09
C LYS A 147 10.42 -14.28 -9.69
N PRO A 148 10.32 -13.17 -8.97
CA PRO A 148 11.50 -12.41 -8.56
C PRO A 148 12.36 -13.24 -7.59
N LYS A 149 13.67 -13.16 -7.78
CA LYS A 149 14.68 -13.80 -6.93
C LYS A 149 15.33 -12.72 -6.05
N TRP A 150 14.67 -12.40 -4.96
CA TRP A 150 15.14 -11.35 -4.06
C TRP A 150 16.47 -11.75 -3.41
N LYS A 151 17.47 -10.86 -3.43
CA LYS A 151 18.79 -11.09 -2.84
C LYS A 151 18.72 -11.30 -1.33
N ILE A 152 17.78 -10.62 -0.67
CA ILE A 152 17.63 -10.63 0.78
C ILE A 152 16.34 -11.36 1.14
N LYS A 153 16.44 -12.37 2.00
CA LYS A 153 15.26 -13.07 2.53
C LYS A 153 14.60 -12.24 3.63
N ILE A 154 13.32 -12.47 3.86
CA ILE A 154 12.53 -11.71 4.83
C ILE A 154 13.10 -11.78 6.26
N ASN A 155 13.65 -12.92 6.65
CA ASN A 155 14.28 -13.12 7.96
C ASN A 155 15.72 -12.57 8.06
N SER A 156 16.28 -12.07 6.96
CA SER A 156 17.65 -11.55 6.91
C SER A 156 17.68 -10.02 6.76
N VAL A 157 16.52 -9.34 6.75
CA VAL A 157 16.47 -7.88 6.76
C VAL A 157 16.79 -7.38 8.16
N SER A 158 17.94 -6.73 8.32
CA SER A 158 18.36 -6.16 9.59
C SER A 158 17.93 -4.67 9.70
N LYS A 159 17.98 -4.17 10.93
CA LYS A 159 17.71 -2.74 11.17
C LYS A 159 18.77 -1.86 10.51
N GLU A 160 20.03 -2.27 10.58
CA GLU A 160 21.17 -1.55 9.99
C GLU A 160 21.00 -1.40 8.47
N MET A 161 20.49 -2.43 7.78
CA MET A 161 20.17 -2.34 6.35
C MET A 161 19.10 -1.27 6.08
N ILE A 162 18.06 -1.20 6.91
CA ILE A 162 16.99 -0.21 6.76
C ILE A 162 17.54 1.19 7.05
N ASP A 163 18.32 1.33 8.13
CA ASP A 163 18.91 2.61 8.52
C ASP A 163 19.86 3.16 7.46
N GLU A 164 20.58 2.28 6.73
CA GLU A 164 21.42 2.69 5.61
C GLU A 164 20.61 3.37 4.48
N PHE A 165 19.45 2.81 4.14
CA PHE A 165 18.55 3.41 3.16
C PHE A 165 17.89 4.70 3.65
N LEU A 166 17.84 4.92 4.96
CA LEU A 166 17.23 6.11 5.56
C LEU A 166 18.20 7.29 5.71
N LYS A 167 19.48 7.09 5.46
CA LYS A 167 20.47 8.18 5.50
C LYS A 167 20.10 9.27 4.48
N PRO A 168 20.32 10.54 4.77
CA PRO A 168 20.18 11.62 3.78
C PRO A 168 20.99 11.31 2.51
N VAL A 169 20.49 11.78 1.38
CA VAL A 169 21.16 11.68 0.06
C VAL A 169 22.01 12.91 -0.15
#